data_2974840b74e948f6febdf491a5b32594
#
_entry.id   2974840b74e948f6febdf491a5b32594
#
_cell.length_a   1.000
_cell.length_b   1.000
_cell.length_c   1.000
_cell.angle_alpha   90.00
_cell.angle_beta   90.00
_cell.angle_gamma   90.00
#
_symmetry.space_group_name_H-M   'P 1'
#
loop_
_entity.id
_entity.type
_entity.pdbx_description
1 polymer ?
#
loop_
_entity_poly.entity_id
_entity_poly.type
_entity_poly.pdbx_seq_one_letter_code
_entity_poly.pdbx_strand_id
1 'polypeptide(L)'
;MIIYYYFIIFRTCLNNNFDVIEKLQIDKDTYVVIDKKLYNIYVERLFNKIPKDQLYIFESIEENKTIESALQICEIMTNIPAKRNAKLISFGGGIVQDVTGFVANVLYRGIHWTFYPTTLLAACDSCIGGKTSLNYKKFKNLLGTFYPPDQIQICTPLSKSFSDKLLKNGVHNHPIEAI
;
A
#
# COMPACT_ATOMS: atom_id res chain seq x y z
N MET A 1 19.38 13.58 7.03
CA MET A 1 18.73 13.51 5.72
C MET A 1 19.36 12.48 4.79
N ILE A 2 20.68 12.47 4.58
CA ILE A 2 21.40 11.53 3.70
C ILE A 2 21.28 10.06 4.17
N ILE A 3 21.38 9.79 5.45
CA ILE A 3 21.24 8.43 6.03
C ILE A 3 19.83 7.86 5.80
N TYR A 4 18.80 8.70 5.85
CA TYR A 4 17.41 8.31 5.60
C TYR A 4 17.18 7.88 4.13
N TYR A 5 17.78 8.59 3.17
CA TYR A 5 17.75 8.24 1.75
C TYR A 5 18.46 6.92 1.45
N TYR A 6 19.62 6.66 2.06
CA TYR A 6 20.33 5.39 1.91
C TYR A 6 19.49 4.20 2.41
N PHE A 7 18.81 4.36 3.54
CA PHE A 7 17.99 3.30 4.14
C PHE A 7 16.79 2.91 3.28
N ILE A 8 16.23 3.85 2.52
CA ILE A 8 15.08 3.62 1.64
C ILE A 8 15.51 2.92 0.33
N ILE A 9 16.64 3.29 -0.24
CA ILE A 9 17.15 2.69 -1.48
C ILE A 9 17.37 1.18 -1.31
N PHE A 10 17.88 0.73 -0.18
CA PHE A 10 18.11 -0.70 0.11
C PHE A 10 16.82 -1.51 0.32
N ARG A 11 15.68 -0.86 0.51
CA ARG A 11 14.38 -1.51 0.73
C ARG A 11 13.50 -1.53 -0.53
N THR A 12 13.93 -0.90 -1.60
CA THR A 12 13.15 -0.81 -2.83
C THR A 12 13.64 -1.83 -3.85
N CYS A 13 12.73 -2.70 -4.28
CA CYS A 13 12.96 -3.68 -5.35
C CYS A 13 12.14 -3.31 -6.57
N LEU A 14 12.78 -3.25 -7.74
CA LEU A 14 12.12 -3.01 -9.02
C LEU A 14 11.90 -4.34 -9.75
N ASN A 15 10.65 -4.62 -10.08
CA ASN A 15 10.23 -5.86 -10.74
C ASN A 15 9.56 -5.52 -12.08
N ASN A 16 10.05 -6.07 -13.17
CA ASN A 16 9.56 -5.81 -14.53
C ASN A 16 8.45 -6.77 -14.98
N ASN A 17 8.08 -7.72 -14.14
CA ASN A 17 7.03 -8.70 -14.38
C ASN A 17 6.19 -8.93 -13.10
N PHE A 18 5.22 -9.82 -13.16
CA PHE A 18 4.37 -10.17 -12.03
C PHE A 18 4.94 -11.26 -11.12
N ASP A 19 6.11 -11.81 -11.41
CA ASP A 19 6.68 -12.97 -10.69
C ASP A 19 6.73 -12.77 -9.18
N VAL A 20 7.06 -11.55 -8.73
CA VAL A 20 7.13 -11.21 -7.31
C VAL A 20 5.78 -11.35 -6.60
N ILE A 21 4.68 -11.18 -7.33
CA ILE A 21 3.32 -11.32 -6.80
C ILE A 21 2.82 -12.75 -6.99
N GLU A 22 3.08 -13.34 -8.16
CA GLU A 22 2.67 -14.71 -8.48
C GLU A 22 3.33 -15.75 -7.56
N LYS A 23 4.55 -15.45 -7.08
CA LYS A 23 5.32 -16.27 -6.13
C LYS A 23 5.14 -15.84 -4.66
N LEU A 24 4.29 -14.83 -4.41
CA LEU A 24 4.05 -14.36 -3.06
C LEU A 24 3.45 -15.49 -2.20
N GLN A 25 4.15 -15.77 -1.09
CA GLN A 25 3.67 -16.73 -0.11
C GLN A 25 2.95 -15.98 1.01
N ILE A 26 1.69 -16.33 1.21
CA ILE A 26 0.86 -15.82 2.30
C ILE A 26 0.87 -16.87 3.40
N ASP A 27 1.67 -16.62 4.44
CA ASP A 27 1.66 -17.45 5.64
C ASP A 27 0.50 -17.04 6.57
N LYS A 28 0.25 -17.86 7.59
CA LYS A 28 -0.85 -17.63 8.55
C LYS A 28 -0.75 -16.32 9.33
N ASP A 29 0.41 -15.69 9.33
CA ASP A 29 0.71 -14.46 10.07
C ASP A 29 0.69 -13.22 9.15
N THR A 30 0.36 -13.40 7.88
CA THR A 30 0.32 -12.35 6.87
C THR A 30 -1.10 -11.91 6.58
N TYR A 31 -1.33 -10.61 6.55
CA TYR A 31 -2.58 -9.99 6.13
C TYR A 31 -2.37 -9.11 4.90
N VAL A 32 -3.33 -9.11 3.99
CA VAL A 32 -3.20 -8.41 2.72
C VAL A 32 -4.33 -7.39 2.55
N VAL A 33 -3.96 -6.15 2.28
CA VAL A 33 -4.89 -5.07 1.93
C VAL A 33 -4.69 -4.69 0.48
N ILE A 34 -5.75 -4.74 -0.32
CA ILE A 34 -5.70 -4.46 -1.76
C ILE A 34 -6.70 -3.38 -2.13
N ASP A 35 -6.27 -2.43 -2.94
CA ASP A 35 -7.16 -1.49 -3.62
C ASP A 35 -8.25 -2.24 -4.39
N LYS A 36 -9.52 -1.87 -4.20
CA LYS A 36 -10.69 -2.50 -4.83
C LYS A 36 -10.61 -2.52 -6.36
N LYS A 37 -10.11 -1.43 -6.97
CA LYS A 37 -9.98 -1.36 -8.43
C LYS A 37 -8.91 -2.32 -8.92
N LEU A 38 -7.78 -2.38 -8.22
CA LEU A 38 -6.70 -3.29 -8.53
C LEU A 38 -7.15 -4.75 -8.38
N TYR A 39 -7.83 -5.06 -7.28
CA TYR A 39 -8.37 -6.39 -7.04
C TYR A 39 -9.26 -6.85 -8.19
N ASN A 40 -10.23 -6.03 -8.59
CA ASN A 40 -11.16 -6.35 -9.67
C ASN A 40 -10.48 -6.60 -11.03
N ILE A 41 -9.32 -5.96 -11.27
CA ILE A 41 -8.56 -6.15 -12.52
C ILE A 41 -7.77 -7.46 -12.50
N TYR A 42 -7.20 -7.83 -11.36
CA TYR A 42 -6.18 -8.88 -11.27
C TYR A 42 -6.56 -10.06 -10.38
N VAL A 43 -7.81 -10.14 -9.86
CA VAL A 43 -8.21 -11.20 -8.93
C VAL A 43 -7.91 -12.59 -9.48
N GLU A 44 -8.33 -12.88 -10.71
CA GLU A 44 -8.17 -14.21 -11.33
C GLU A 44 -6.71 -14.61 -11.56
N ARG A 45 -5.86 -13.62 -11.81
CA ARG A 45 -4.46 -13.87 -12.12
C ARG A 45 -3.54 -13.86 -10.90
N LEU A 46 -3.70 -12.85 -10.03
CA LEU A 46 -2.69 -12.56 -9.00
C LEU A 46 -3.20 -12.84 -7.58
N PHE A 47 -4.48 -12.62 -7.31
CA PHE A 47 -4.99 -12.53 -5.95
C PHE A 47 -5.95 -13.65 -5.55
N ASN A 48 -6.29 -14.56 -6.47
CA ASN A 48 -7.19 -15.69 -6.21
C ASN A 48 -6.62 -16.72 -5.20
N LYS A 49 -5.31 -16.71 -5.00
CA LYS A 49 -4.62 -17.60 -4.05
C LYS A 49 -4.61 -17.07 -2.62
N ILE A 50 -5.00 -15.80 -2.40
CA ILE A 50 -4.99 -15.21 -1.06
C ILE A 50 -6.21 -15.73 -0.29
N PRO A 51 -6.03 -16.32 0.92
CA PRO A 51 -7.14 -16.74 1.74
C PRO A 51 -8.06 -15.56 2.06
N LYS A 52 -9.38 -15.78 2.00
CA LYS A 52 -10.37 -14.70 2.18
C LYS A 52 -10.34 -14.09 3.58
N ASP A 53 -10.00 -14.85 4.58
CA ASP A 53 -9.83 -14.42 5.96
C ASP A 53 -8.54 -13.62 6.21
N GLN A 54 -7.62 -13.62 5.25
CA GLN A 54 -6.39 -12.83 5.27
C GLN A 54 -6.40 -11.68 4.25
N LEU A 55 -7.54 -11.39 3.62
CA LEU A 55 -7.67 -10.40 2.57
C LEU A 55 -8.69 -9.32 2.95
N TYR A 56 -8.28 -8.05 2.83
CA TYR A 56 -9.17 -6.89 2.91
C TYR A 56 -9.15 -6.11 1.59
N ILE A 57 -10.32 -5.98 0.98
CA ILE A 57 -10.49 -5.19 -0.24
C ILE A 57 -10.89 -3.79 0.18
N PHE A 58 -9.96 -2.85 0.02
CA PHE A 58 -10.13 -1.48 0.45
C PHE A 58 -10.56 -0.58 -0.71
N GLU A 59 -11.64 0.16 -0.53
CA GLU A 59 -12.08 1.18 -1.49
C GLU A 59 -11.29 2.47 -1.27
N SER A 60 -10.24 2.67 -2.06
CA SER A 60 -9.27 3.74 -1.92
C SER A 60 -9.77 5.08 -2.49
N ILE A 61 -10.79 5.63 -1.87
CA ILE A 61 -11.30 7.00 -2.09
C ILE A 61 -10.90 7.88 -0.91
N GLU A 62 -10.87 9.19 -1.14
CA GLU A 62 -10.42 10.16 -0.12
C GLU A 62 -11.30 10.14 1.13
N GLU A 63 -12.59 9.87 0.97
CA GLU A 63 -13.57 9.76 2.05
C GLU A 63 -13.28 8.60 3.00
N ASN A 64 -12.62 7.55 2.50
CA ASN A 64 -12.25 6.37 3.29
C ASN A 64 -10.85 6.49 3.93
N LYS A 65 -10.14 7.60 3.73
CA LYS A 65 -8.85 7.85 4.36
C LYS A 65 -9.03 8.31 5.80
N THR A 66 -9.61 7.47 6.65
CA THR A 66 -10.08 7.81 7.99
C THR A 66 -9.56 6.88 9.08
N ILE A 67 -9.71 7.31 10.33
CA ILE A 67 -9.34 6.48 11.49
C ILE A 67 -10.27 5.25 11.59
N GLU A 68 -11.53 5.38 11.20
CA GLU A 68 -12.51 4.29 11.20
C GLU A 68 -12.06 3.17 10.26
N SER A 69 -11.60 3.52 9.05
CA SER A 69 -11.04 2.55 8.09
C SER A 69 -9.79 1.86 8.64
N ALA A 70 -8.92 2.61 9.31
CA ALA A 70 -7.75 2.03 9.96
C ALA A 70 -8.13 1.07 11.08
N LEU A 71 -9.13 1.42 11.90
CA LEU A 71 -9.62 0.55 12.98
C LEU A 71 -10.27 -0.73 12.44
N GLN A 72 -11.00 -0.67 11.33
CA GLN A 72 -11.55 -1.87 10.68
C GLN A 72 -10.44 -2.85 10.27
N ILE A 73 -9.34 -2.35 9.69
CA ILE A 73 -8.19 -3.19 9.34
C ILE A 73 -7.55 -3.76 10.63
N CYS A 74 -7.38 -2.96 11.67
CA CYS A 74 -6.88 -3.44 12.96
C CYS A 74 -7.76 -4.55 13.54
N GLU A 75 -9.08 -4.38 13.53
CA GLU A 75 -10.05 -5.37 14.04
C GLU A 75 -9.88 -6.70 13.33
N ILE A 76 -9.86 -6.70 12.00
CA ILE A 76 -9.69 -7.93 11.22
C ILE A 76 -8.32 -8.57 11.51
N MET A 77 -7.27 -7.79 11.59
CA MET A 77 -5.92 -8.30 11.92
C MET A 77 -5.80 -8.86 13.33
N THR A 78 -6.66 -8.48 14.27
CA THR A 78 -6.65 -9.08 15.64
C THR A 78 -7.09 -10.54 15.65
N ASN A 79 -7.79 -11.00 14.61
CA ASN A 79 -8.16 -12.40 14.44
C ASN A 79 -6.99 -13.31 14.03
N ILE A 80 -5.85 -12.72 13.62
CA ILE A 80 -4.64 -13.47 13.29
C ILE A 80 -3.90 -13.84 14.58
N PRO A 81 -3.49 -15.11 14.77
CA PRO A 81 -2.83 -15.55 15.99
C PRO A 81 -1.47 -14.89 16.28
N ALA A 82 -0.83 -14.34 15.26
CA ALA A 82 0.58 -13.93 15.28
C ALA A 82 0.94 -12.72 16.14
N LYS A 83 -0.02 -11.86 16.48
CA LYS A 83 0.21 -10.64 17.26
C LYS A 83 1.41 -9.82 16.71
N ARG A 84 2.52 -9.74 17.45
CA ARG A 84 3.72 -8.97 17.07
C ARG A 84 4.43 -9.48 15.82
N ASN A 85 4.22 -10.74 15.45
CA ASN A 85 4.79 -11.32 14.21
C ASN A 85 3.88 -11.13 13.01
N ALA A 86 2.71 -10.50 13.20
CA ALA A 86 1.82 -10.17 12.11
C ALA A 86 2.55 -9.34 11.04
N LYS A 87 2.30 -9.68 9.79
CA LYS A 87 2.85 -8.97 8.63
C LYS A 87 1.70 -8.37 7.84
N LEU A 88 1.88 -7.16 7.37
CA LEU A 88 0.92 -6.49 6.52
C LEU A 88 1.52 -6.30 5.12
N ILE A 89 0.82 -6.77 4.10
CA ILE A 89 1.16 -6.50 2.70
C ILE A 89 0.07 -5.61 2.12
N SER A 90 0.44 -4.54 1.46
CA SER A 90 -0.54 -3.64 0.86
C SER A 90 -0.24 -3.34 -0.60
N PHE A 91 -1.31 -3.34 -1.41
CA PHE A 91 -1.28 -3.06 -2.84
C PHE A 91 -2.18 -1.87 -3.13
N GLY A 92 -1.61 -0.75 -3.60
CA GLY A 92 -2.43 0.43 -3.90
C GLY A 92 -1.66 1.70 -4.18
N GLY A 93 -2.38 2.80 -4.22
CA GLY A 93 -1.87 4.16 -4.31
C GLY A 93 -1.58 4.77 -2.94
N GLY A 94 -1.40 6.10 -2.91
CA GLY A 94 -1.07 6.86 -1.69
C GLY A 94 -2.12 6.71 -0.59
N ILE A 95 -3.42 6.64 -0.91
CA ILE A 95 -4.48 6.45 0.11
C ILE A 95 -4.32 5.10 0.82
N VAL A 96 -4.09 4.02 0.06
CA VAL A 96 -3.84 2.69 0.66
C VAL A 96 -2.59 2.73 1.52
N GLN A 97 -1.51 3.34 1.03
CA GLN A 97 -0.27 3.49 1.78
C GLN A 97 -0.49 4.22 3.11
N ASP A 98 -1.19 5.36 3.06
CA ASP A 98 -1.43 6.19 4.24
C ASP A 98 -2.19 5.42 5.33
N VAL A 99 -3.28 4.74 4.94
CA VAL A 99 -4.11 3.97 5.87
C VAL A 99 -3.35 2.75 6.40
N THR A 100 -2.72 1.96 5.51
CA THR A 100 -2.03 0.73 5.91
C THR A 100 -0.74 0.99 6.68
N GLY A 101 0.01 2.03 6.31
CA GLY A 101 1.20 2.43 7.07
C GLY A 101 0.84 2.96 8.45
N PHE A 102 -0.27 3.69 8.60
CA PHE A 102 -0.79 4.08 9.91
C PHE A 102 -1.15 2.85 10.76
N VAL A 103 -1.91 1.90 10.19
CA VAL A 103 -2.22 0.62 10.87
C VAL A 103 -0.95 -0.11 11.28
N ALA A 104 0.01 -0.24 10.37
CA ALA A 104 1.26 -0.93 10.64
C ALA A 104 2.05 -0.30 11.80
N ASN A 105 2.00 1.04 11.94
CA ASN A 105 2.63 1.75 13.03
C ASN A 105 1.95 1.51 14.39
N VAL A 106 0.60 1.60 14.42
CA VAL A 106 -0.11 1.60 15.70
C VAL A 106 -0.44 0.20 16.22
N LEU A 107 -0.67 -0.76 15.31
CA LEU A 107 -1.02 -2.12 15.69
C LEU A 107 0.16 -2.79 16.38
N TYR A 108 -0.07 -3.30 17.60
CA TYR A 108 0.95 -3.95 18.45
C TYR A 108 2.22 -3.10 18.67
N ARG A 109 2.16 -1.78 18.52
CA ARG A 109 3.28 -0.82 18.60
C ARG A 109 4.30 -0.96 17.47
N GLY A 110 3.83 -1.35 16.30
CA GLY A 110 4.59 -1.55 15.08
C GLY A 110 4.65 -3.02 14.65
N ILE A 111 4.25 -3.27 13.41
CA ILE A 111 4.35 -4.56 12.74
C ILE A 111 5.12 -4.41 11.44
N HIS A 112 5.70 -5.49 10.95
CA HIS A 112 6.34 -5.49 9.64
C HIS A 112 5.33 -5.29 8.52
N TRP A 113 5.68 -4.45 7.54
CA TRP A 113 4.83 -4.26 6.37
C TRP A 113 5.60 -4.06 5.07
N THR A 114 5.01 -4.55 4.00
CA THR A 114 5.52 -4.45 2.63
C THR A 114 4.51 -3.70 1.78
N PHE A 115 4.98 -2.74 1.00
CA PHE A 115 4.14 -1.94 0.13
C PHE A 115 4.42 -2.21 -1.35
N TYR A 116 3.36 -2.46 -2.10
CA TYR A 116 3.35 -2.57 -3.56
C TYR A 116 2.66 -1.34 -4.15
N PRO A 117 3.41 -0.27 -4.50
CA PRO A 117 2.83 0.92 -5.11
C PRO A 117 2.27 0.61 -6.50
N THR A 118 1.04 1.04 -6.76
CA THR A 118 0.34 0.80 -8.02
C THR A 118 0.09 2.06 -8.83
N THR A 119 0.46 3.23 -8.29
CA THR A 119 0.44 4.51 -8.99
C THR A 119 1.83 5.10 -9.06
N LEU A 120 2.11 5.90 -10.09
CA LEU A 120 3.40 6.56 -10.24
C LEU A 120 3.72 7.44 -9.03
N LEU A 121 2.76 8.23 -8.56
CA LEU A 121 2.93 9.09 -7.39
C LEU A 121 3.30 8.29 -6.13
N ALA A 122 2.65 7.13 -5.92
CA ALA A 122 3.00 6.27 -4.79
C ALA A 122 4.40 5.68 -4.92
N ALA A 123 4.83 5.32 -6.13
CA ALA A 123 6.15 4.74 -6.37
C ALA A 123 7.30 5.74 -6.29
N CYS A 124 7.07 7.01 -6.68
CA CYS A 124 8.14 8.01 -6.78
C CYS A 124 8.22 8.94 -5.56
N ASP A 125 7.14 9.10 -4.81
CA ASP A 125 7.04 10.10 -3.73
C ASP A 125 6.55 9.49 -2.42
N SER A 126 5.30 9.06 -2.35
CA SER A 126 4.68 8.78 -1.05
C SER A 126 5.34 7.61 -0.31
N CYS A 127 5.75 6.55 -1.01
CA CYS A 127 6.42 5.40 -0.37
C CYS A 127 7.83 5.75 0.15
N ILE A 128 8.48 6.78 -0.42
CA ILE A 128 9.83 7.19 -0.04
C ILE A 128 9.81 7.98 1.26
N GLY A 129 8.82 8.89 1.40
CA GLY A 129 8.71 9.75 2.57
C GLY A 129 8.38 9.05 3.87
N GLY A 130 7.87 7.81 3.82
CA GLY A 130 7.44 7.05 5.01
C GLY A 130 6.35 7.73 5.82
N LYS A 131 5.73 8.77 5.26
CA LYS A 131 4.62 9.47 5.87
C LYS A 131 3.36 8.63 5.78
N THR A 132 2.58 8.61 6.83
CA THR A 132 1.24 8.04 6.86
C THR A 132 0.28 9.09 7.34
N SER A 133 -0.89 9.23 6.74
CA SER A 133 -1.81 10.27 7.15
C SER A 133 -3.27 9.87 6.96
N LEU A 134 -4.10 10.32 7.89
CA LEU A 134 -5.55 10.13 7.88
C LEU A 134 -6.26 11.47 7.97
N ASN A 135 -7.42 11.52 7.37
CA ASN A 135 -8.31 12.67 7.47
C ASN A 135 -9.10 12.61 8.78
N TYR A 136 -9.38 13.76 9.35
CA TYR A 136 -10.23 13.86 10.52
C TYR A 136 -11.21 15.01 10.37
N LYS A 137 -12.49 14.71 10.40
CA LYS A 137 -13.58 15.67 10.11
C LYS A 137 -13.34 16.33 8.74
N LYS A 138 -13.28 17.67 8.69
CA LYS A 138 -13.01 18.46 7.47
C LYS A 138 -11.53 18.66 7.16
N PHE A 139 -10.64 18.19 8.01
CA PHE A 139 -9.21 18.42 7.85
C PHE A 139 -8.55 17.20 7.19
N LYS A 140 -7.85 17.45 6.07
CA LYS A 140 -7.07 16.42 5.39
C LYS A 140 -5.72 16.25 6.08
N ASN A 141 -5.24 14.99 6.12
CA ASN A 141 -3.91 14.62 6.60
C ASN A 141 -3.59 15.12 8.02
N LEU A 142 -4.59 15.18 8.90
CA LEU A 142 -4.42 15.73 10.25
C LEU A 142 -3.80 14.72 11.21
N LEU A 143 -4.17 13.46 11.11
CA LEU A 143 -3.64 12.40 11.95
C LEU A 143 -2.61 11.62 11.14
N GLY A 144 -1.40 11.46 11.67
CA GLY A 144 -0.38 10.78 10.91
C GLY A 144 0.84 10.39 11.72
N THR A 145 1.64 9.55 11.11
CA THR A 145 2.91 9.06 11.68
C THR A 145 3.99 9.02 10.59
N PHE A 146 5.22 8.73 11.01
CA PHE A 146 6.30 8.37 10.10
C PHE A 146 6.64 6.91 10.30
N TYR A 147 6.18 6.07 9.40
CA TYR A 147 6.41 4.63 9.48
C TYR A 147 6.66 4.04 8.08
N PRO A 148 7.90 4.10 7.59
CA PRO A 148 8.23 3.59 6.27
C PRO A 148 8.04 2.07 6.22
N PRO A 149 7.66 1.51 5.05
CA PRO A 149 7.60 0.07 4.86
C PRO A 149 8.97 -0.57 5.02
N ASP A 150 9.00 -1.82 5.50
CA ASP A 150 10.23 -2.61 5.53
C ASP A 150 10.71 -2.95 4.13
N GLN A 151 9.79 -3.11 3.20
CA GLN A 151 10.07 -3.34 1.77
C GLN A 151 9.10 -2.58 0.88
N ILE A 152 9.63 -2.04 -0.22
CA ILE A 152 8.87 -1.45 -1.31
C ILE A 152 9.10 -2.30 -2.55
N GLN A 153 8.04 -2.87 -3.10
CA GLN A 153 8.09 -3.75 -4.27
C GLN A 153 7.43 -3.04 -5.46
N ILE A 154 8.22 -2.34 -6.25
CA ILE A 154 7.72 -1.66 -7.45
C ILE A 154 7.56 -2.72 -8.56
N CYS A 155 6.32 -3.04 -8.90
CA CYS A 155 5.99 -3.93 -10.01
C CYS A 155 5.50 -3.08 -11.19
N THR A 156 6.36 -2.87 -12.18
CA THR A 156 6.06 -1.95 -13.29
C THR A 156 4.79 -2.29 -14.08
N PRO A 157 4.40 -3.58 -14.27
CA PRO A 157 3.13 -3.90 -14.91
C PRO A 157 1.91 -3.42 -14.12
N LEU A 158 1.94 -3.36 -12.79
CA LEU A 158 0.84 -2.80 -12.00
C LEU A 158 0.66 -1.30 -12.25
N SER A 159 1.74 -0.56 -12.39
CA SER A 159 1.72 0.89 -12.66
C SER A 159 1.28 1.20 -14.08
N LYS A 160 1.67 0.40 -15.07
CA LYS A 160 1.31 0.57 -16.48
C LYS A 160 -0.19 0.44 -16.74
N SER A 161 -0.87 -0.47 -16.06
CA SER A 161 -2.32 -0.66 -16.25
C SER A 161 -3.15 0.57 -15.86
N PHE A 162 -2.63 1.39 -14.95
CA PHE A 162 -3.25 2.67 -14.60
C PHE A 162 -2.92 3.78 -15.59
N SER A 163 -1.68 3.84 -16.09
CA SER A 163 -1.26 4.85 -17.08
C SER A 163 -2.00 4.69 -18.40
N ASP A 164 -2.15 3.46 -18.90
CA ASP A 164 -2.86 3.18 -20.16
C ASP A 164 -4.35 3.54 -20.08
N LYS A 165 -4.97 3.38 -18.90
CA LYS A 165 -6.36 3.76 -18.69
C LYS A 165 -6.55 5.27 -18.57
N LEU A 166 -5.58 5.97 -17.98
CA LEU A 166 -5.57 7.43 -17.88
C LEU A 166 -5.30 8.08 -19.25
N LEU A 167 -4.38 7.54 -20.04
CA LEU A 167 -4.09 7.99 -21.39
C LEU A 167 -5.28 7.77 -22.33
N LYS A 168 -6.00 6.65 -22.21
CA LYS A 168 -7.24 6.39 -22.99
C LYS A 168 -8.39 7.31 -22.59
N ASN A 169 -8.40 7.85 -21.38
CA ASN A 169 -9.44 8.75 -20.87
C ASN A 169 -9.10 10.25 -21.05
N GLY A 170 -8.07 10.59 -21.82
CA GLY A 170 -7.78 11.97 -22.22
C GLY A 170 -7.27 12.90 -21.11
N VAL A 171 -6.73 12.36 -20.04
CA VAL A 171 -6.05 13.20 -19.03
C VAL A 171 -4.68 13.58 -19.57
N HIS A 172 -4.58 14.81 -20.06
CA HIS A 172 -3.31 15.40 -20.52
C HIS A 172 -2.31 15.48 -19.38
N ASN A 173 -1.11 14.95 -19.66
CA ASN A 173 0.06 15.06 -18.81
C ASN A 173 0.38 16.54 -18.54
N HIS A 174 0.37 16.96 -17.27
CA HIS A 174 1.19 18.10 -16.88
C HIS A 174 2.66 17.64 -16.89
N PRO A 175 3.55 18.35 -17.58
CA PRO A 175 4.97 18.05 -17.50
C PRO A 175 5.43 18.20 -16.05
N ILE A 176 6.17 17.22 -15.56
CA ILE A 176 6.89 17.31 -14.30
C ILE A 176 8.02 18.30 -14.56
N GLU A 177 7.83 19.54 -14.12
CA GLU A 177 8.95 20.47 -14.01
C GLU A 177 9.79 19.97 -12.83
N ALA A 178 11.04 19.64 -13.16
CA ALA A 178 12.04 19.24 -12.18
C ALA A 178 12.31 20.42 -11.22
N ILE A 179 12.10 20.19 -9.92
CA ILE A 179 12.63 21.01 -8.83
C ILE A 179 13.88 20.34 -8.28
#